data_2eb696f9f991537a4ffe6ae8bb03a13f
#
_entry.id   2eb696f9f991537a4ffe6ae8bb03a13f
#
_cell.length_a   1.000
_cell.length_b   1.000
_cell.length_c   1.000
_cell.angle_alpha   90.00
_cell.angle_beta   90.00
_cell.angle_gamma   90.00
#
_symmetry.space_group_name_H-M   'P 1'
#
loop_
_entity.id
_entity.type
_entity.pdbx_description
1 polymer ?
#
loop_
_entity_poly.entity_id
_entity_poly.type
_entity_poly.pdbx_seq_one_letter_code
_entity_poly.pdbx_strand_id
1 'polypeptide(L)' 'MYRILIVSEDFVLRKAVAFSLNDLDACVECADTVGAMLVLHRESPFDLVIVMGTAAEMCRQEGMD' A
#
# COMPACT_ATOMS: atom_id res chain seq x y z
N MET A 1 12.54 -11.63 -4.00
CA MET A 1 11.29 -11.42 -3.22
C MET A 1 10.72 -10.05 -3.54
N TYR A 2 9.45 -10.00 -3.84
CA TYR A 2 8.76 -8.73 -4.09
C TYR A 2 8.38 -8.06 -2.78
N ARG A 3 8.45 -6.75 -2.77
CA ARG A 3 7.95 -5.95 -1.66
C ARG A 3 6.70 -5.22 -2.13
N ILE A 4 5.59 -5.46 -1.44
CA ILE A 4 4.29 -4.91 -1.81
C ILE A 4 3.77 -4.08 -0.64
N LEU A 5 3.32 -2.87 -0.94
CA LEU A 5 2.71 -1.99 0.05
C LEU A 5 1.23 -1.78 -0.29
N ILE A 6 0.37 -2.01 0.69
CA ILE A 6 -1.07 -1.80 0.55
C ILE A 6 -1.45 -0.56 1.34
N VAL A 7 -2.06 0.42 0.68
CA VAL A 7 -2.46 1.68 1.30
C VAL A 7 -3.97 1.79 1.30
N SER A 8 -4.58 1.79 2.47
CA SER A 8 -6.03 1.95 2.63
C SER A 8 -6.35 2.36 4.06
N GLU A 9 -7.35 3.22 4.22
CA GLU A 9 -7.86 3.58 5.52
C GLU A 9 -8.69 2.46 6.15
N ASP A 10 -9.22 1.57 5.33
CA ASP A 10 -10.08 0.47 5.79
C ASP A 10 -9.22 -0.70 6.24
N PHE A 11 -9.21 -0.93 7.56
CA PHE A 11 -8.46 -2.02 8.15
C PHE A 11 -8.88 -3.38 7.61
N VAL A 12 -10.18 -3.61 7.45
CA VAL A 12 -10.70 -4.89 6.95
C VAL A 12 -10.22 -5.12 5.52
N LEU A 13 -10.28 -4.09 4.70
CA LEU A 13 -9.86 -4.20 3.30
C LEU A 13 -8.36 -4.47 3.19
N ARG A 14 -7.53 -3.78 4.01
CA ARG A 14 -6.10 -4.05 4.04
C ARG A 14 -5.82 -5.51 4.38
N LYS A 15 -6.51 -6.03 5.39
CA LYS A 15 -6.31 -7.41 5.83
C LYS A 15 -6.75 -8.41 4.75
N ALA A 16 -7.86 -8.13 4.08
CA ALA A 16 -8.38 -9.01 3.03
C ALA A 16 -7.40 -9.09 1.85
N VAL A 17 -6.87 -7.97 1.40
CA VAL A 17 -5.92 -7.93 0.29
C VAL A 17 -4.60 -8.59 0.70
N ALA A 18 -4.10 -8.30 1.91
CA ALA A 18 -2.88 -8.90 2.40
C ALA A 18 -3.01 -10.43 2.47
N PHE A 19 -4.15 -10.92 2.92
CA PHE A 19 -4.42 -12.35 2.97
C PHE A 19 -4.44 -12.97 1.57
N SER A 20 -5.04 -12.28 0.60
CA SER A 20 -5.09 -12.75 -0.78
C SER A 20 -3.71 -12.87 -1.41
N LEU A 21 -2.76 -12.06 -0.97
CA LEU A 21 -1.40 -12.06 -1.49
C LEU A 21 -0.46 -12.97 -0.70
N ASN A 22 -0.98 -13.65 0.31
CA ASN A 22 -0.15 -14.45 1.21
C ASN A 22 0.55 -15.62 0.53
N ASP A 23 0.00 -16.13 -0.57
CA ASP A 23 0.58 -17.25 -1.30
C ASP A 23 1.72 -16.83 -2.24
N LEU A 24 1.91 -15.54 -2.43
CA LEU A 24 2.98 -15.02 -3.26
C LEU A 24 4.30 -15.00 -2.48
N ASP A 25 5.40 -15.16 -3.19
CA ASP A 25 6.73 -14.99 -2.60
C ASP A 25 7.01 -13.49 -2.49
N ALA A 26 6.31 -12.85 -1.55
CA ALA A 26 6.35 -11.40 -1.40
C ALA A 26 6.28 -11.01 0.07
N CYS A 27 6.91 -9.87 0.37
CA CYS A 27 6.78 -9.23 1.68
C CYS A 27 5.70 -8.16 1.56
N VAL A 28 4.58 -8.34 2.27
CA VAL A 28 3.44 -7.45 2.20
C VAL A 28 3.39 -6.58 3.45
N GLU A 29 3.38 -5.26 3.25
CA GLU A 29 3.24 -4.29 4.33
C GLU A 29 2.01 -3.43 4.08
N CYS A 30 1.51 -2.80 5.13
CA CYS A 30 0.30 -1.98 5.04
C CYS A 30 0.55 -0.59 5.59
N ALA A 31 -0.08 0.39 4.97
CA ALA A 31 -0.10 1.77 5.45
C ALA A 31 -1.55 2.25 5.47
N ASP A 32 -1.89 3.05 6.45
CA ASP A 32 -3.25 3.56 6.60
C ASP A 32 -3.46 4.92 5.94
N THR A 33 -2.37 5.61 5.59
CA THR A 33 -2.44 6.92 4.97
C THR A 33 -1.40 7.06 3.88
N VAL A 34 -1.64 8.02 2.97
CA VAL A 34 -0.67 8.36 1.92
C VAL A 34 0.63 8.89 2.53
N GLY A 35 0.52 9.65 3.63
CA GLY A 35 1.70 10.14 4.32
C GLY A 35 2.60 9.01 4.81
N ALA A 36 2.00 8.00 5.43
CA ALA A 36 2.74 6.82 5.89
C ALA A 36 3.36 6.08 4.71
N MET A 37 2.63 5.97 3.60
CA MET A 37 3.14 5.35 2.37
C MET A 37 4.40 6.05 1.87
N LEU A 38 4.38 7.38 1.83
CA LEU A 38 5.52 8.16 1.34
C LEU A 38 6.76 7.95 2.19
N VAL A 39 6.59 7.91 3.51
CA VAL A 39 7.71 7.68 4.43
C VAL A 39 8.31 6.29 4.21
N LEU A 40 7.47 5.28 4.16
CA LEU A 40 7.92 3.90 3.99
C LEU A 40 8.63 3.70 2.64
N HIS A 41 8.05 4.25 1.57
CA HIS A 41 8.60 4.10 0.23
C HIS A 41 9.93 4.84 0.08
N ARG A 42 10.08 5.98 0.76
CA ARG A 42 11.32 6.74 0.74
C ARG A 42 12.46 5.97 1.41
N GLU A 43 12.17 5.32 2.53
CA GLU A 43 13.19 4.58 3.27
C GLU A 43 13.60 3.30 2.55
N SER A 44 12.64 2.62 1.95
CA SER A 44 12.89 1.35 1.28
C SER A 44 11.84 1.15 0.19
N PRO A 45 12.16 1.49 -1.06
CA PRO A 45 11.18 1.43 -2.16
C PRO A 45 10.53 0.06 -2.31
N PHE A 46 9.24 0.07 -2.63
CA PHE A 46 8.47 -1.14 -2.87
C PHE A 46 8.39 -1.41 -4.38
N ASP A 47 8.28 -2.69 -4.72
CA ASP A 47 8.11 -3.10 -6.11
C ASP A 47 6.70 -2.79 -6.62
N LEU A 48 5.72 -2.86 -5.72
CA LEU A 48 4.32 -2.59 -6.06
C LEU A 48 3.66 -1.86 -4.90
N VAL A 49 2.91 -0.81 -5.23
CA VAL A 49 2.11 -0.08 -4.24
C VAL A 49 0.66 -0.12 -4.69
N ILE A 50 -0.21 -0.71 -3.86
CA ILE A 50 -1.63 -0.80 -4.12
C ILE A 50 -2.34 0.23 -3.25
N VAL A 51 -2.99 1.20 -3.88
CA VAL A 51 -3.69 2.27 -3.18
C VAL A 51 -5.17 2.15 -3.43
N MET A 52 -5.96 2.13 -2.37
CA MET A 52 -7.39 1.87 -2.46
C MET A 52 -8.22 2.90 -1.71
N GLY A 53 -9.46 3.10 -2.19
CA GLY A 53 -10.44 3.95 -1.53
C GLY A 53 -10.03 5.41 -1.54
N THR A 54 -10.27 6.10 -0.43
CA THR A 54 -9.93 7.51 -0.28
C THR A 54 -8.45 7.78 -0.43
N ALA A 55 -7.61 6.82 -0.08
CA ALA A 55 -6.17 6.96 -0.24
C ALA A 55 -5.78 7.11 -1.72
N ALA A 56 -6.46 6.38 -2.62
CA ALA A 56 -6.22 6.50 -4.05
C ALA A 56 -6.55 7.90 -4.55
N GLU A 57 -7.65 8.48 -4.05
CA GLU A 57 -8.07 9.82 -4.42
C GLU A 57 -7.07 10.87 -3.94
N MET A 58 -6.57 10.71 -2.72
CA MET A 58 -5.55 11.60 -2.18
C MET A 58 -4.25 11.54 -2.97
N CYS A 59 -3.87 10.36 -3.42
CA CYS A 59 -2.69 10.19 -4.28
C CYS A 59 -2.82 10.99 -5.57
N ARG A 60 -3.99 10.97 -6.18
CA ARG A 60 -4.23 11.73 -7.41
C ARG A 60 -4.14 13.23 -7.17
N GLN A 61 -4.68 13.71 -6.03
CA GLN A 61 -4.62 15.12 -5.68
C GLN A 61 -3.20 15.60 -5.49
N GLU A 62 -2.32 14.73 -5.06
CA GLU A 62 -0.91 15.05 -4.87
C GLU A 62 -0.06 14.76 -6.11
N GLY A 63 -0.69 14.34 -7.20
CA GLY A 63 -0.01 14.06 -8.45
C GLY A 63 0.80 12.78 -8.46
N MET A 64 0.41 11.83 -7.66
CA MET A 64 1.10 10.55 -7.54
C MET A 64 0.34 9.44 -8.28
N ASP A 65 0.41 9.44 -9.55
CA ASP A 65 -0.25 8.39 -10.34
C ASP A 65 0.53 7.09 -10.36
#